data_af6d1ce205559ab8d157b3316aef5541
#
_entry.id   af6d1ce205559ab8d157b3316aef5541
#
_cell.length_a   1.000
_cell.length_b   1.000
_cell.length_c   1.000
_cell.angle_alpha   90.00
_cell.angle_beta   90.00
_cell.angle_gamma   90.00
#
_symmetry.space_group_name_H-M   'P 1'
#
loop_
_entity.id
_entity.type
_entity.pdbx_description
1 polymer ?
#
loop_
_entity_poly.entity_id
_entity_poly.type
_entity_poly.pdbx_seq_one_letter_code
_entity_poly.pdbx_strand_id
1 'polypeptide(L)'
;MRKELPKQYDPTQVESQIYQMWLDNDCFKAEPDPGKKPYSIVMPPPNVTGQLHMGHALDSTLQDILTRYKRMEGYSALWLPGTDHAGIATQIKVEEELRVKEGKTRYDLGREKFLERVWAWKEKYGSRIVEQQRKLGVSCDWSRSRFTMDEGCSKAVREAFCEMYDKGLIYKGSRIINWCPHCLTALSDAEVEYV
;
A
#
# COMPACT_ATOMS: atom_id res chain seq x y z
N MET A 1 43.13 -4.68 -14.46
CA MET A 1 43.32 -3.30 -13.95
C MET A 1 42.34 -3.07 -12.81
N ARG A 2 42.81 -2.71 -11.61
CA ARG A 2 41.90 -2.29 -10.53
C ARG A 2 41.33 -0.92 -10.93
N LYS A 3 40.03 -0.85 -11.03
CA LYS A 3 39.31 0.41 -11.27
C LYS A 3 39.42 1.24 -9.99
N GLU A 4 40.07 2.41 -10.05
CA GLU A 4 40.08 3.33 -8.90
C GLU A 4 38.64 3.76 -8.60
N LEU A 5 38.26 3.67 -7.32
CA LEU A 5 36.96 4.15 -6.86
C LEU A 5 37.00 5.68 -6.79
N PRO A 6 35.90 6.37 -7.16
CA PRO A 6 35.79 7.81 -6.98
C PRO A 6 35.90 8.18 -5.50
N LYS A 7 36.43 9.38 -5.22
CA LYS A 7 36.65 9.87 -3.84
C LYS A 7 35.35 10.08 -3.06
N GLN A 8 34.21 10.28 -3.77
CA GLN A 8 32.91 10.47 -3.19
C GLN A 8 31.94 9.45 -3.81
N TYR A 9 31.05 8.93 -2.96
CA TYR A 9 29.96 8.08 -3.41
C TYR A 9 28.88 8.94 -4.10
N ASP A 10 28.54 8.57 -5.33
CA ASP A 10 27.44 9.18 -6.07
C ASP A 10 26.32 8.14 -6.27
N PRO A 11 25.22 8.22 -5.50
CA PRO A 11 24.14 7.26 -5.56
C PRO A 11 23.48 7.21 -6.94
N THR A 12 23.47 8.31 -7.68
CA THR A 12 22.80 8.39 -8.99
C THR A 12 23.45 7.47 -10.04
N GLN A 13 24.71 7.15 -9.87
CA GLN A 13 25.46 6.29 -10.81
C GLN A 13 25.28 4.79 -10.54
N VAL A 14 24.90 4.40 -9.32
CA VAL A 14 24.94 3.00 -8.90
C VAL A 14 23.61 2.43 -8.43
N GLU A 15 22.78 3.21 -7.73
CA GLU A 15 21.59 2.68 -7.04
C GLU A 15 20.59 2.02 -7.99
N SER A 16 20.27 2.66 -9.09
CA SER A 16 19.30 2.12 -10.07
C SER A 16 19.79 0.82 -10.71
N GLN A 17 21.09 0.74 -11.01
CA GLN A 17 21.69 -0.46 -11.61
C GLN A 17 21.72 -1.63 -10.62
N ILE A 18 22.09 -1.36 -9.38
CA ILE A 18 22.15 -2.37 -8.32
C ILE A 18 20.73 -2.87 -8.01
N TYR A 19 19.76 -1.95 -7.89
CA TYR A 19 18.39 -2.35 -7.61
C TYR A 19 17.80 -3.20 -8.74
N GLN A 20 18.07 -2.84 -10.01
CA GLN A 20 17.65 -3.64 -11.17
C GLN A 20 18.30 -5.03 -11.15
N MET A 21 19.60 -5.10 -10.85
CA MET A 21 20.29 -6.38 -10.70
C MET A 21 19.64 -7.29 -9.64
N TRP A 22 19.19 -6.73 -8.51
CA TRP A 22 18.48 -7.50 -7.49
C TRP A 22 17.12 -8.02 -8.01
N LEU A 23 16.41 -7.21 -8.78
CA LEU A 23 15.14 -7.63 -9.38
C LEU A 23 15.34 -8.72 -10.44
N ASP A 24 16.32 -8.57 -11.31
CA ASP A 24 16.63 -9.53 -12.38
C ASP A 24 17.10 -10.89 -11.85
N ASN A 25 17.64 -10.93 -10.65
CA ASN A 25 18.09 -12.15 -9.97
C ASN A 25 17.09 -12.65 -8.89
N ASP A 26 15.86 -12.15 -8.86
CA ASP A 26 14.83 -12.54 -7.90
C ASP A 26 15.29 -12.50 -6.42
N CYS A 27 16.21 -11.58 -6.07
CA CYS A 27 16.83 -11.54 -4.74
C CYS A 27 15.83 -11.31 -3.60
N PHE A 28 14.66 -10.79 -3.90
CA PHE A 28 13.61 -10.46 -2.92
C PHE A 28 12.49 -11.50 -2.87
N LYS A 29 12.47 -12.42 -3.82
CA LYS A 29 11.46 -13.45 -3.92
C LYS A 29 11.63 -14.49 -2.82
N ALA A 30 10.52 -14.90 -2.21
CA ALA A 30 10.51 -15.96 -1.23
C ALA A 30 9.55 -17.07 -1.65
N GLU A 31 10.05 -18.31 -1.65
CA GLU A 31 9.25 -19.49 -1.89
C GLU A 31 9.24 -20.37 -0.64
N PRO A 32 8.16 -21.14 -0.40
CA PRO A 32 8.13 -22.12 0.66
C PRO A 32 9.28 -23.13 0.50
N ASP A 33 10.14 -23.21 1.51
CA ASP A 33 11.28 -24.13 1.54
C ASP A 33 11.27 -24.90 2.86
N PRO A 34 10.96 -26.22 2.85
CA PRO A 34 10.94 -27.05 4.07
C PRO A 34 12.29 -27.11 4.79
N GLY A 35 13.39 -26.86 4.09
CA GLY A 35 14.75 -26.84 4.66
C GLY A 35 15.12 -25.53 5.35
N LYS A 36 14.30 -24.51 5.26
CA LYS A 36 14.56 -23.18 5.83
C LYS A 36 13.50 -22.77 6.82
N LYS A 37 13.90 -22.04 7.85
CA LYS A 37 12.93 -21.41 8.77
C LYS A 37 12.18 -20.31 8.04
N PRO A 38 10.85 -20.24 8.13
CA PRO A 38 10.08 -19.14 7.54
C PRO A 38 10.20 -17.87 8.38
N TYR A 39 10.19 -16.74 7.70
CA TYR A 39 10.05 -15.40 8.29
C TYR A 39 9.20 -14.55 7.37
N SER A 40 8.12 -13.97 7.87
CA SER A 40 7.21 -13.19 7.02
C SER A 40 6.81 -11.89 7.69
N ILE A 41 6.85 -10.81 6.92
CA ILE A 41 6.27 -9.51 7.27
C ILE A 41 5.26 -9.15 6.19
N VAL A 42 4.08 -8.68 6.62
CA VAL A 42 3.13 -7.99 5.75
C VAL A 42 3.37 -6.49 5.93
N MET A 43 3.77 -5.82 4.86
CA MET A 43 3.94 -4.37 4.89
C MET A 43 2.58 -3.71 5.20
N PRO A 44 2.49 -2.80 6.20
CA PRO A 44 1.31 -1.95 6.32
C PRO A 44 1.10 -1.19 5.00
N PRO A 45 0.02 -1.47 4.26
CA PRO A 45 -0.10 -0.97 2.90
C PRO A 45 -0.36 0.55 2.93
N PRO A 46 0.51 1.37 2.32
CA PRO A 46 0.29 2.81 2.28
C PRO A 46 -0.98 3.17 1.48
N ASN A 47 -1.69 4.16 2.00
CA ASN A 47 -2.89 4.70 1.38
C ASN A 47 -2.58 5.41 0.05
N VAL A 48 -3.38 5.17 -0.99
CA VAL A 48 -3.22 5.84 -2.29
C VAL A 48 -3.75 7.29 -2.29
N THR A 49 -3.58 7.99 -1.17
CA THR A 49 -4.02 9.37 -0.98
C THR A 49 -3.03 10.41 -1.51
N GLY A 50 -1.79 9.99 -1.82
CA GLY A 50 -0.73 10.88 -2.29
C GLY A 50 0.64 10.24 -2.31
N GLN A 51 1.68 11.05 -2.16
CA GLN A 51 3.06 10.60 -2.09
C GLN A 51 3.43 10.13 -0.68
N LEU A 52 4.44 9.25 -0.60
CA LEU A 52 5.01 8.84 0.68
C LEU A 52 5.75 10.00 1.35
N HIS A 53 5.82 9.98 2.67
CA HIS A 53 6.55 10.92 3.51
C HIS A 53 7.55 10.18 4.42
N MET A 54 8.32 10.93 5.21
CA MET A 54 9.37 10.37 6.06
C MET A 54 8.89 9.29 7.05
N GLY A 55 7.65 9.37 7.52
CA GLY A 55 7.06 8.31 8.37
C GLY A 55 6.98 6.97 7.65
N HIS A 56 6.59 6.96 6.39
CA HIS A 56 6.59 5.73 5.58
C HIS A 56 8.02 5.22 5.32
N ALA A 57 8.99 6.13 5.13
CA ALA A 57 10.38 5.74 4.95
C ALA A 57 10.94 5.07 6.21
N LEU A 58 10.65 5.61 7.40
CA LEU A 58 11.05 5.03 8.67
C LEU A 58 10.45 3.63 8.86
N ASP A 59 9.13 3.50 8.68
CA ASP A 59 8.42 2.22 8.81
C ASP A 59 8.99 1.16 7.84
N SER A 60 9.13 1.50 6.56
CA SER A 60 9.72 0.59 5.57
C SER A 60 11.17 0.23 5.89
N THR A 61 11.98 1.17 6.37
CA THR A 61 13.39 0.91 6.71
C THR A 61 13.53 -0.09 7.84
N LEU A 62 12.72 0.02 8.90
CA LEU A 62 12.75 -0.91 10.02
C LEU A 62 12.40 -2.34 9.58
N GLN A 63 11.36 -2.49 8.76
CA GLN A 63 10.96 -3.79 8.21
C GLN A 63 12.02 -4.35 7.25
N ASP A 64 12.64 -3.50 6.43
CA ASP A 64 13.67 -3.90 5.48
C ASP A 64 14.93 -4.41 6.18
N ILE A 65 15.37 -3.74 7.25
CA ILE A 65 16.51 -4.18 8.08
C ILE A 65 16.26 -5.60 8.60
N LEU A 66 15.10 -5.84 9.20
CA LEU A 66 14.74 -7.15 9.75
C LEU A 66 14.68 -8.22 8.67
N THR A 67 14.08 -7.91 7.54
CA THR A 67 13.94 -8.85 6.42
C THR A 67 15.30 -9.21 5.82
N ARG A 68 16.17 -8.23 5.59
CA ARG A 68 17.54 -8.44 5.09
C ARG A 68 18.37 -9.25 6.08
N TYR A 69 18.30 -8.92 7.37
CA TYR A 69 18.97 -9.68 8.41
C TYR A 69 18.55 -11.15 8.39
N LYS A 70 17.26 -11.43 8.30
CA LYS A 70 16.74 -12.81 8.25
C LYS A 70 17.17 -13.56 6.97
N ARG A 71 17.24 -12.87 5.83
CA ARG A 71 17.82 -13.47 4.62
C ARG A 71 19.30 -13.86 4.82
N MET A 72 20.08 -13.00 5.46
CA MET A 72 21.49 -13.27 5.76
C MET A 72 21.65 -14.43 6.74
N GLU A 73 20.70 -14.65 7.66
CA GLU A 73 20.66 -15.83 8.54
C GLU A 73 20.19 -17.11 7.82
N GLY A 74 19.84 -17.05 6.53
CA GLY A 74 19.40 -18.21 5.74
C GLY A 74 17.92 -18.57 5.87
N TYR A 75 17.09 -17.67 6.42
CA TYR A 75 15.63 -17.88 6.46
C TYR A 75 15.01 -17.75 5.06
N SER A 76 13.87 -18.45 4.83
CA SER A 76 12.96 -18.10 3.75
C SER A 76 12.15 -16.88 4.18
N ALA A 77 12.64 -15.69 3.78
CA ALA A 77 12.11 -14.42 4.28
C ALA A 77 11.21 -13.74 3.23
N LEU A 78 9.92 -13.70 3.50
CA LEU A 78 8.91 -13.00 2.70
C LEU A 78 8.59 -11.63 3.32
N TRP A 79 8.76 -10.57 2.56
CA TRP A 79 8.19 -9.27 2.86
C TRP A 79 7.15 -8.93 1.79
N LEU A 80 5.88 -8.98 2.18
CA LEU A 80 4.75 -8.83 1.28
C LEU A 80 4.36 -7.35 1.14
N PRO A 81 4.49 -6.76 -0.06
CA PRO A 81 4.11 -5.39 -0.31
C PRO A 81 2.63 -5.25 -0.68
N GLY A 82 2.11 -4.03 -0.53
CA GLY A 82 0.78 -3.67 -1.00
C GLY A 82 0.51 -2.18 -0.94
N THR A 83 -0.66 -1.79 -1.43
CA THR A 83 -1.22 -0.44 -1.30
C THR A 83 -2.67 -0.52 -0.86
N ASP A 84 -3.13 0.47 -0.09
CA ASP A 84 -4.49 0.54 0.40
C ASP A 84 -5.32 1.53 -0.40
N HIS A 85 -6.55 1.15 -0.74
CA HIS A 85 -7.52 2.02 -1.41
C HIS A 85 -8.00 3.18 -0.53
N ALA A 86 -7.93 3.04 0.79
CA ALA A 86 -8.26 4.07 1.79
C ALA A 86 -9.59 4.82 1.54
N GLY A 87 -10.55 4.15 0.94
CA GLY A 87 -11.92 4.54 0.59
C GLY A 87 -12.24 6.04 0.68
N ILE A 88 -12.71 6.49 1.86
CA ILE A 88 -13.14 7.86 2.11
C ILE A 88 -12.02 8.88 1.83
N ALA A 89 -10.82 8.65 2.36
CA ALA A 89 -9.70 9.60 2.25
C ALA A 89 -9.27 9.80 0.78
N THR A 90 -9.24 8.74 -0.02
CA THR A 90 -8.93 8.82 -1.45
C THR A 90 -10.01 9.59 -2.21
N GLN A 91 -11.29 9.33 -1.92
CA GLN A 91 -12.39 10.05 -2.57
C GLN A 91 -12.39 11.54 -2.22
N ILE A 92 -12.10 11.91 -0.96
CA ILE A 92 -11.94 13.31 -0.54
C ILE A 92 -10.83 14.00 -1.35
N LYS A 93 -9.68 13.34 -1.55
CA LYS A 93 -8.58 13.90 -2.35
C LYS A 93 -8.95 14.11 -3.81
N VAL A 94 -9.67 13.18 -4.40
CA VAL A 94 -10.15 13.31 -5.78
C VAL A 94 -11.20 14.41 -5.89
N GLU A 95 -12.09 14.55 -4.93
CA GLU A 95 -13.12 15.60 -4.90
C GLU A 95 -12.48 16.99 -4.71
N GLU A 96 -11.45 17.09 -3.86
CA GLU A 96 -10.67 18.31 -3.69
C GLU A 96 -9.99 18.73 -5.01
N GLU A 97 -9.34 17.77 -5.71
CA GLU A 97 -8.74 18.04 -7.02
C GLU A 97 -9.77 18.50 -8.05
N LEU A 98 -10.93 17.84 -8.08
CA LEU A 98 -12.03 18.19 -8.97
C LEU A 98 -12.54 19.59 -8.71
N ARG A 99 -12.74 19.95 -7.45
CA ARG A 99 -13.19 21.29 -7.04
C ARG A 99 -12.19 22.37 -7.45
N VAL A 100 -10.89 22.11 -7.21
CA VAL A 100 -9.83 23.09 -7.51
C VAL A 100 -9.64 23.28 -9.02
N LYS A 101 -9.68 22.21 -9.80
CA LYS A 101 -9.39 22.26 -11.24
C LYS A 101 -10.61 22.59 -12.10
N GLU A 102 -11.79 22.15 -11.73
CA GLU A 102 -12.99 22.22 -12.56
C GLU A 102 -14.15 22.98 -11.91
N GLY A 103 -14.04 23.35 -10.63
CA GLY A 103 -15.11 24.00 -9.87
C GLY A 103 -16.34 23.09 -9.65
N LYS A 104 -16.18 21.76 -9.73
CA LYS A 104 -17.26 20.78 -9.66
C LYS A 104 -17.14 19.93 -8.41
N THR A 105 -18.25 19.30 -8.06
CA THR A 105 -18.38 18.29 -7.00
C THR A 105 -18.60 16.91 -7.61
N ARG A 106 -18.48 15.85 -6.79
CA ARG A 106 -18.81 14.48 -7.20
C ARG A 106 -20.26 14.34 -7.65
N TYR A 107 -21.17 15.17 -7.13
CA TYR A 107 -22.59 15.14 -7.51
C TYR A 107 -22.82 15.70 -8.92
N ASP A 108 -22.04 16.70 -9.35
CA ASP A 108 -22.09 17.25 -10.70
C ASP A 108 -21.62 16.24 -11.77
N LEU A 109 -20.68 15.36 -11.41
CA LEU A 109 -20.22 14.30 -12.30
C LEU A 109 -21.15 13.10 -12.35
N GLY A 110 -21.80 12.77 -11.23
CA GLY A 110 -22.45 11.50 -11.00
C GLY A 110 -21.47 10.36 -10.68
N ARG A 111 -22.02 9.23 -10.21
CA ARG A 111 -21.23 8.13 -9.64
C ARG A 111 -20.20 7.56 -10.63
N GLU A 112 -20.61 7.26 -11.85
CA GLU A 112 -19.74 6.56 -12.83
C GLU A 112 -18.52 7.39 -13.18
N LYS A 113 -18.70 8.63 -13.59
CA LYS A 113 -17.63 9.54 -13.96
C LYS A 113 -16.74 9.89 -12.78
N PHE A 114 -17.29 9.97 -11.58
CA PHE A 114 -16.48 10.19 -10.38
C PHE A 114 -15.60 8.98 -10.07
N LEU A 115 -16.12 7.75 -10.19
CA LEU A 115 -15.33 6.53 -10.03
C LEU A 115 -14.21 6.41 -11.05
N GLU A 116 -14.43 6.80 -12.31
CA GLU A 116 -13.35 6.86 -13.32
C GLU A 116 -12.20 7.76 -12.85
N ARG A 117 -12.50 8.92 -12.25
CA ARG A 117 -11.49 9.82 -11.67
C ARG A 117 -10.76 9.19 -10.48
N VAL A 118 -11.49 8.48 -9.62
CA VAL A 118 -10.89 7.78 -8.46
C VAL A 118 -9.94 6.67 -8.92
N TRP A 119 -10.32 5.89 -9.94
CA TRP A 119 -9.44 4.88 -10.50
C TRP A 119 -8.22 5.47 -11.19
N ALA A 120 -8.36 6.55 -11.94
CA ALA A 120 -7.22 7.27 -12.53
C ALA A 120 -6.26 7.82 -11.46
N TRP A 121 -6.79 8.33 -10.35
CA TRP A 121 -6.02 8.74 -9.19
C TRP A 121 -5.22 7.58 -8.59
N LYS A 122 -5.89 6.42 -8.37
CA LYS A 122 -5.25 5.20 -7.86
C LYS A 122 -4.10 4.74 -8.76
N GLU A 123 -4.28 4.73 -10.07
CA GLU A 123 -3.21 4.35 -11.00
C GLU A 123 -2.00 5.30 -10.87
N LYS A 124 -2.26 6.60 -10.85
CA LYS A 124 -1.21 7.62 -10.74
C LYS A 124 -0.42 7.52 -9.43
N TYR A 125 -1.11 7.47 -8.28
CA TYR A 125 -0.45 7.51 -6.99
C TYR A 125 0.00 6.14 -6.50
N GLY A 126 -0.69 5.07 -6.86
CA GLY A 126 -0.24 3.71 -6.60
C GLY A 126 1.10 3.41 -7.27
N SER A 127 1.26 3.75 -8.54
CA SER A 127 2.53 3.65 -9.27
C SER A 127 3.62 4.50 -8.63
N ARG A 128 3.28 5.73 -8.24
CA ARG A 128 4.23 6.66 -7.60
C ARG A 128 4.74 6.16 -6.25
N ILE A 129 3.87 5.55 -5.44
CA ILE A 129 4.24 4.92 -4.17
C ILE A 129 5.27 3.82 -4.39
N VAL A 130 5.00 2.91 -5.33
CA VAL A 130 5.93 1.81 -5.68
C VAL A 130 7.29 2.35 -6.16
N GLU A 131 7.30 3.38 -7.00
CA GLU A 131 8.54 4.04 -7.44
C GLU A 131 9.33 4.63 -6.27
N GLN A 132 8.67 5.29 -5.32
CA GLN A 132 9.31 5.86 -4.14
C GLN A 132 9.92 4.77 -3.25
N GLN A 133 9.19 3.67 -3.03
CA GLN A 133 9.71 2.52 -2.28
C GLN A 133 10.91 1.87 -2.97
N ARG A 134 10.88 1.71 -4.28
CA ARG A 134 12.02 1.21 -5.05
C ARG A 134 13.23 2.13 -4.97
N LYS A 135 13.04 3.44 -5.02
CA LYS A 135 14.13 4.42 -4.82
C LYS A 135 14.70 4.41 -3.41
N LEU A 136 13.88 4.09 -2.41
CA LEU A 136 14.33 3.88 -1.04
C LEU A 136 15.14 2.57 -0.88
N GLY A 137 15.11 1.69 -1.88
CA GLY A 137 15.81 0.41 -1.85
C GLY A 137 15.05 -0.71 -1.13
N VAL A 138 13.74 -0.56 -0.95
CA VAL A 138 12.88 -1.54 -0.27
C VAL A 138 12.96 -2.92 -0.92
N SER A 139 13.30 -3.95 -0.13
CA SER A 139 13.58 -5.31 -0.62
C SER A 139 12.40 -6.28 -0.44
N CYS A 140 11.20 -5.83 -0.74
CA CYS A 140 10.01 -6.68 -0.67
C CYS A 140 9.80 -7.52 -1.94
N ASP A 141 9.01 -8.56 -1.87
CA ASP A 141 8.65 -9.42 -3.01
C ASP A 141 7.59 -8.74 -3.88
N TRP A 142 8.03 -7.97 -4.86
CA TRP A 142 7.17 -7.22 -5.77
C TRP A 142 6.26 -8.10 -6.64
N SER A 143 6.61 -9.38 -6.84
CA SER A 143 5.79 -10.32 -7.61
C SER A 143 4.47 -10.64 -6.89
N ARG A 144 4.43 -10.43 -5.58
CA ARG A 144 3.27 -10.67 -4.70
C ARG A 144 2.56 -9.38 -4.28
N SER A 145 2.86 -8.25 -4.93
CA SER A 145 2.24 -6.96 -4.59
C SER A 145 0.71 -7.03 -4.68
N ARG A 146 0.03 -6.50 -3.66
CA ARG A 146 -1.44 -6.49 -3.57
C ARG A 146 -1.98 -5.07 -3.49
N PHE A 147 -3.18 -4.90 -4.01
CA PHE A 147 -4.02 -3.73 -3.77
C PHE A 147 -5.28 -4.17 -3.04
N THR A 148 -5.65 -3.48 -1.96
CA THR A 148 -6.73 -3.94 -1.07
C THR A 148 -8.11 -4.04 -1.73
N MET A 149 -8.29 -3.49 -2.93
CA MET A 149 -9.49 -3.67 -3.77
C MET A 149 -9.23 -4.47 -5.05
N ASP A 150 -8.13 -5.22 -5.15
CA ASP A 150 -7.95 -6.13 -6.27
C ASP A 150 -8.98 -7.27 -6.22
N GLU A 151 -9.09 -8.01 -7.32
CA GLU A 151 -10.08 -9.07 -7.47
C GLU A 151 -9.98 -10.13 -6.36
N GLY A 152 -8.76 -10.56 -6.02
CA GLY A 152 -8.52 -11.56 -4.99
C GLY A 152 -8.90 -11.08 -3.59
N CYS A 153 -8.48 -9.86 -3.21
CA CYS A 153 -8.86 -9.26 -1.94
C CYS A 153 -10.37 -9.02 -1.86
N SER A 154 -10.98 -8.53 -2.94
CA SER A 154 -12.43 -8.30 -3.02
C SER A 154 -13.23 -9.61 -2.91
N LYS A 155 -12.73 -10.71 -3.47
CA LYS A 155 -13.33 -12.03 -3.33
C LYS A 155 -13.22 -12.51 -1.88
N ALA A 156 -12.03 -12.45 -1.28
CA ALA A 156 -11.79 -12.88 0.09
C ALA A 156 -12.67 -12.14 1.11
N VAL A 157 -12.82 -10.82 0.95
CA VAL A 157 -13.69 -10.00 1.81
C VAL A 157 -15.15 -10.46 1.72
N ARG A 158 -15.64 -10.72 0.51
CA ARG A 158 -17.03 -11.20 0.34
C ARG A 158 -17.24 -12.59 0.92
N GLU A 159 -16.31 -13.51 0.70
CA GLU A 159 -16.38 -14.86 1.27
C GLU A 159 -16.39 -14.82 2.80
N ALA A 160 -15.44 -14.07 3.39
CA ALA A 160 -15.37 -13.92 4.84
C ALA A 160 -16.66 -13.29 5.43
N PHE A 161 -17.23 -12.29 4.74
CA PHE A 161 -18.50 -11.68 5.16
C PHE A 161 -19.66 -12.70 5.16
N CYS A 162 -19.80 -13.47 4.08
CA CYS A 162 -20.83 -14.49 3.96
C CYS A 162 -20.67 -15.58 5.04
N GLU A 163 -19.45 -16.08 5.24
CA GLU A 163 -19.20 -17.06 6.29
C GLU A 163 -19.53 -16.55 7.70
N MET A 164 -19.20 -15.31 8.00
CA MET A 164 -19.54 -14.71 9.29
C MET A 164 -21.06 -14.57 9.46
N TYR A 165 -21.78 -14.24 8.39
CA TYR A 165 -23.25 -14.20 8.42
C TYR A 165 -23.84 -15.59 8.65
N ASP A 166 -23.38 -16.61 7.93
CA ASP A 166 -23.86 -17.99 8.07
C ASP A 166 -23.58 -18.58 9.45
N LYS A 167 -22.48 -18.15 10.08
CA LYS A 167 -22.14 -18.50 11.47
C LYS A 167 -22.92 -17.69 12.52
N GLY A 168 -23.77 -16.76 12.12
CA GLY A 168 -24.55 -15.90 13.02
C GLY A 168 -23.72 -14.83 13.75
N LEU A 169 -22.49 -14.56 13.30
CA LEU A 169 -21.58 -13.58 13.91
C LEU A 169 -21.91 -12.15 13.44
N ILE A 170 -22.55 -12.01 12.31
CA ILE A 170 -23.01 -10.73 11.75
C ILE A 170 -24.53 -10.72 11.69
N TYR A 171 -25.13 -9.63 12.12
CA TYR A 171 -26.57 -9.40 12.03
C TYR A 171 -26.87 -7.92 11.75
N LYS A 172 -28.03 -7.63 11.17
CA LYS A 172 -28.52 -6.27 10.95
C LYS A 172 -29.14 -5.73 12.23
N GLY A 173 -28.65 -4.59 12.70
CA GLY A 173 -29.16 -3.92 13.90
C GLY A 173 -29.10 -2.40 13.75
N SER A 174 -29.90 -1.69 14.57
CA SER A 174 -29.88 -0.23 14.65
C SER A 174 -29.07 0.20 15.88
N ARG A 175 -28.11 1.10 15.69
CA ARG A 175 -27.28 1.66 16.77
C ARG A 175 -27.05 3.14 16.51
N ILE A 176 -26.75 3.90 17.57
CA ILE A 176 -26.23 5.26 17.45
C ILE A 176 -24.80 5.15 16.89
N ILE A 177 -24.52 5.93 15.86
CA ILE A 177 -23.20 5.99 15.21
C ILE A 177 -22.69 7.42 15.13
N ASN A 178 -21.38 7.59 15.05
CA ASN A 178 -20.79 8.86 14.71
C ASN A 178 -21.01 9.15 13.22
N TRP A 179 -21.59 10.29 12.91
CA TRP A 179 -21.95 10.68 11.55
C TRP A 179 -21.36 12.03 11.17
N CYS A 180 -20.66 12.10 10.03
CA CYS A 180 -20.19 13.35 9.48
C CYS A 180 -21.22 13.94 8.50
N PRO A 181 -21.86 15.09 8.81
CA PRO A 181 -22.84 15.72 7.92
C PRO A 181 -22.20 16.35 6.67
N HIS A 182 -20.89 16.63 6.69
CA HIS A 182 -20.15 17.14 5.55
C HIS A 182 -19.81 16.03 4.54
N CYS A 183 -19.24 14.92 5.02
CA CYS A 183 -18.87 13.77 4.18
C CYS A 183 -20.06 12.84 3.87
N LEU A 184 -21.18 13.01 4.55
CA LEU A 184 -22.39 12.17 4.46
C LEU A 184 -22.08 10.68 4.67
N THR A 185 -21.27 10.38 5.68
CA THR A 185 -20.84 9.02 6.01
C THR A 185 -20.71 8.80 7.52
N ALA A 186 -20.77 7.53 7.91
CA ALA A 186 -20.39 7.10 9.26
C ALA A 186 -18.89 7.22 9.46
N LEU A 187 -18.48 7.54 10.68
CA LEU A 187 -17.08 7.59 11.12
C LEU A 187 -16.83 6.45 12.10
N SER A 188 -15.62 5.90 12.08
CA SER A 188 -15.15 5.00 13.12
C SER A 188 -14.83 5.76 14.41
N ASP A 189 -14.86 5.07 15.54
CA ASP A 189 -14.49 5.69 16.83
C ASP A 189 -13.04 6.20 16.85
N ALA A 190 -12.16 5.60 16.05
CA ALA A 190 -10.77 6.02 15.89
C ALA A 190 -10.60 7.36 15.16
N GLU A 191 -11.63 7.82 14.44
CA GLU A 191 -11.63 9.08 13.67
C GLU A 191 -12.32 10.22 14.41
N VAL A 192 -12.80 9.97 15.64
CA VAL A 192 -13.56 10.95 16.44
C VAL A 192 -12.74 11.38 17.65
N GLU A 193 -12.55 12.68 17.77
CA GLU A 193 -11.96 13.30 18.97
C GLU A 193 -13.07 14.00 19.78
N TYR A 194 -13.10 13.73 21.08
CA TYR A 194 -14.01 14.41 22.01
C TYR A 194 -13.29 15.63 22.60
N VAL A 195 -13.81 16.82 22.34
CA VAL A 195 -13.31 18.11 22.82
C VAL A 195 -14.18 18.64 23.96
#